data_9131db4e0756958a7e16075c086689bb
#
_entry.id   9131db4e0756958a7e16075c086689bb
#
_cell.length_a   1.000
_cell.length_b   1.000
_cell.length_c   1.000
_cell.angle_alpha   90.00
_cell.angle_beta   90.00
_cell.angle_gamma   90.00
#
_symmetry.space_group_name_H-M   'P 1'
#
loop_
_entity.id
_entity.type
_entity.pdbx_description
1 polymer ?
#
loop_
_entity_poly.entity_id
_entity_poly.type
_entity_poly.pdbx_seq_one_letter_code
_entity_poly.pdbx_strand_id
1 'polypeptide(L)'
;MMKIKGIGATTGVDRHNCRITKEALENAIEKLNTGKYVPSMGLDHDSSLMPIGKTYKAELVPLKGGEYGAYIYQETFENFNVFDSKAFGTLYEASISTDSRPFADTEPESIEKLTVQLDPVNFGYEAFDPIKEQIKKDLDVEIDTFMRKSLIPDPEVVIDFIKDSFILLAATQTVNKTVEKLSSDGSNLYDKIKQIIIKVVKYIKPSNRPITYVMKENRGYILELLVRTADPNVLFQALSSEKLSFINDIDRTKDVIDEPTYKIQFMYNEDKSCWEFNYLSTSTGKVIGSETVS
;
A
#
# COMPACT_ATOMS: atom_id res chain seq x y z
N MET A 1 -4.67 11.27 -23.56
CA MET A 1 -5.63 11.04 -22.44
C MET A 1 -6.65 10.00 -22.85
N MET A 2 -6.73 8.92 -22.13
CA MET A 2 -7.76 7.88 -22.32
C MET A 2 -8.78 7.98 -21.19
N LYS A 3 -10.07 8.14 -21.57
CA LYS A 3 -11.18 8.11 -20.61
C LYS A 3 -11.83 6.75 -20.65
N ILE A 4 -11.85 6.09 -19.48
CA ILE A 4 -12.43 4.76 -19.33
C ILE A 4 -13.68 4.90 -18.48
N LYS A 5 -14.73 4.18 -18.88
CA LYS A 5 -15.99 4.16 -18.14
C LYS A 5 -16.48 2.72 -18.05
N GLY A 6 -16.96 2.32 -16.88
CA GLY A 6 -17.46 0.98 -16.69
C GLY A 6 -18.01 0.73 -15.30
N ILE A 7 -18.51 -0.47 -15.07
CA ILE A 7 -18.97 -0.90 -13.76
C ILE A 7 -17.76 -1.33 -12.92
N GLY A 8 -17.46 -0.60 -11.87
CA GLY A 8 -16.37 -0.90 -10.94
C GLY A 8 -16.75 -1.83 -9.80
N ALA A 9 -18.01 -1.76 -9.34
CA ALA A 9 -18.51 -2.60 -8.26
C ALA A 9 -20.03 -2.81 -8.41
N THR A 10 -20.57 -3.89 -7.85
CA THR A 10 -22.01 -4.20 -7.91
C THR A 10 -22.52 -4.74 -6.58
N THR A 11 -23.85 -4.66 -6.36
CA THR A 11 -24.52 -5.31 -5.25
C THR A 11 -24.73 -6.81 -5.47
N GLY A 12 -24.43 -7.33 -6.66
CA GLY A 12 -24.47 -8.75 -6.95
C GLY A 12 -23.39 -9.54 -6.21
N VAL A 13 -23.61 -10.84 -6.09
CA VAL A 13 -22.59 -11.74 -5.55
C VAL A 13 -21.44 -11.83 -6.56
N ASP A 14 -20.24 -11.47 -6.12
CA ASP A 14 -19.05 -11.57 -6.95
C ASP A 14 -18.46 -12.98 -6.96
N ARG A 15 -17.36 -13.18 -7.69
CA ARG A 15 -16.67 -14.49 -7.80
C ARG A 15 -16.12 -15.01 -6.48
N HIS A 16 -15.95 -14.15 -5.50
CA HIS A 16 -15.43 -14.46 -4.18
C HIS A 16 -16.55 -14.73 -3.17
N ASN A 17 -17.81 -14.90 -3.67
CA ASN A 17 -18.99 -15.06 -2.84
C ASN A 17 -19.24 -13.87 -1.89
N CYS A 18 -18.76 -12.68 -2.25
CA CYS A 18 -18.95 -11.45 -1.50
C CYS A 18 -20.07 -10.61 -2.10
N ARG A 19 -20.81 -9.94 -1.24
CA ARG A 19 -21.87 -9.03 -1.61
C ARG A 19 -21.70 -7.69 -0.92
N ILE A 20 -21.74 -6.61 -1.70
CA ILE A 20 -21.76 -5.24 -1.19
C ILE A 20 -23.22 -4.80 -1.07
N THR A 21 -23.61 -4.22 0.06
CA THR A 21 -24.95 -3.65 0.20
C THR A 21 -25.10 -2.39 -0.67
N LYS A 22 -26.33 -2.05 -1.05
CA LYS A 22 -26.60 -0.83 -1.81
C LYS A 22 -26.13 0.40 -1.04
N GLU A 23 -26.40 0.46 0.26
CA GLU A 23 -25.99 1.55 1.14
C GLU A 23 -24.46 1.71 1.19
N ALA A 24 -23.71 0.60 1.32
CA ALA A 24 -22.26 0.64 1.30
C ALA A 24 -21.71 1.15 -0.06
N LEU A 25 -22.38 0.78 -1.16
CA LEU A 25 -22.03 1.26 -2.49
C LEU A 25 -22.33 2.76 -2.65
N GLU A 26 -23.48 3.23 -2.17
CA GLU A 26 -23.87 4.64 -2.16
C GLU A 26 -22.87 5.49 -1.35
N ASN A 27 -22.52 5.04 -0.15
CA ASN A 27 -21.54 5.71 0.70
C ASN A 27 -20.15 5.80 0.03
N ALA A 28 -19.71 4.71 -0.64
CA ALA A 28 -18.44 4.71 -1.37
C ALA A 28 -18.46 5.69 -2.55
N ILE A 29 -19.58 5.77 -3.29
CA ILE A 29 -19.76 6.73 -4.39
C ILE A 29 -19.76 8.16 -3.86
N GLU A 30 -20.47 8.44 -2.77
CA GLU A 30 -20.48 9.76 -2.15
C GLU A 30 -19.08 10.17 -1.70
N LYS A 31 -18.37 9.30 -0.98
CA LYS A 31 -16.99 9.52 -0.53
C LYS A 31 -16.06 9.82 -1.71
N LEU A 32 -16.19 9.09 -2.82
CA LEU A 32 -15.39 9.32 -4.02
C LEU A 32 -15.70 10.69 -4.65
N ASN A 33 -16.99 11.06 -4.77
CA ASN A 33 -17.38 12.28 -5.47
C ASN A 33 -17.13 13.55 -4.66
N THR A 34 -17.19 13.49 -3.32
CA THR A 34 -17.10 14.65 -2.41
C THR A 34 -15.82 14.68 -1.58
N GLY A 35 -15.08 13.59 -1.53
CA GLY A 35 -13.87 13.45 -0.73
C GLY A 35 -12.69 14.26 -1.26
N LYS A 36 -11.71 14.47 -0.39
CA LYS A 36 -10.44 15.11 -0.72
C LYS A 36 -9.55 14.23 -1.60
N TYR A 37 -9.81 12.93 -1.62
CA TYR A 37 -8.99 11.90 -2.24
C TYR A 37 -9.81 11.14 -3.28
N VAL A 38 -9.10 10.53 -4.21
CA VAL A 38 -9.69 9.65 -5.24
C VAL A 38 -8.95 8.31 -5.29
N PRO A 39 -9.64 7.21 -5.62
CA PRO A 39 -8.96 5.94 -5.83
C PRO A 39 -7.96 6.03 -7.00
N SER A 40 -6.79 5.44 -6.81
CA SER A 40 -5.82 5.26 -7.88
C SER A 40 -6.37 4.29 -8.95
N MET A 41 -5.95 4.48 -10.19
CA MET A 41 -6.11 3.52 -11.27
C MET A 41 -4.82 2.75 -11.40
N GLY A 42 -4.76 1.58 -10.79
CA GLY A 42 -3.62 0.65 -10.88
C GLY A 42 -3.86 -0.43 -11.93
N LEU A 43 -2.80 -1.17 -12.26
CA LEU A 43 -2.87 -2.38 -13.07
C LEU A 43 -3.03 -3.58 -12.14
N ASP A 44 -4.06 -4.39 -12.35
CA ASP A 44 -4.35 -5.65 -11.63
C ASP A 44 -4.33 -5.57 -10.10
N HIS A 45 -4.50 -4.36 -9.53
CA HIS A 45 -4.35 -4.10 -8.09
C HIS A 45 -2.96 -4.49 -7.54
N ASP A 46 -1.93 -4.41 -8.36
CA ASP A 46 -0.55 -4.65 -7.96
C ASP A 46 0.03 -3.38 -7.31
N SER A 47 0.26 -3.46 -5.99
CA SER A 47 0.77 -2.33 -5.20
C SER A 47 2.22 -1.95 -5.55
N SER A 48 2.95 -2.82 -6.27
CA SER A 48 4.31 -2.55 -6.71
C SER A 48 4.38 -1.65 -7.96
N LEU A 49 3.26 -1.48 -8.65
CA LEU A 49 3.21 -0.68 -9.87
C LEU A 49 2.77 0.76 -9.56
N MET A 50 3.41 1.69 -10.24
CA MET A 50 3.01 3.10 -10.20
C MET A 50 1.57 3.22 -10.76
N PRO A 51 0.68 4.00 -10.13
CA PRO A 51 -0.64 4.29 -10.68
C PRO A 51 -0.55 4.89 -12.09
N ILE A 52 -1.47 4.46 -12.95
CA ILE A 52 -1.55 4.93 -14.34
C ILE A 52 -2.61 6.01 -14.57
N GLY A 53 -3.38 6.35 -13.53
CA GLY A 53 -4.46 7.31 -13.61
C GLY A 53 -5.27 7.36 -12.31
N LYS A 54 -6.47 7.92 -12.40
CA LYS A 54 -7.39 8.13 -11.28
C LYS A 54 -8.82 7.73 -11.63
N THR A 55 -9.56 7.27 -10.62
CA THR A 55 -11.03 7.17 -10.66
C THR A 55 -11.61 8.44 -10.03
N TYR A 56 -12.07 9.37 -10.83
CA TYR A 56 -12.41 10.71 -10.37
C TYR A 56 -13.90 10.95 -10.10
N LYS A 57 -14.77 10.05 -10.57
CA LYS A 57 -16.22 10.15 -10.38
C LYS A 57 -16.86 8.77 -10.42
N ALA A 58 -17.98 8.60 -9.70
CA ALA A 58 -18.85 7.45 -9.83
C ALA A 58 -20.32 7.83 -9.75
N GLU A 59 -21.19 7.01 -10.33
CA GLU A 59 -22.64 7.13 -10.32
C GLU A 59 -23.29 5.80 -9.98
N LEU A 60 -24.34 5.81 -9.17
CA LEU A 60 -25.13 4.62 -8.93
C LEU A 60 -26.05 4.34 -10.14
N VAL A 61 -25.98 3.16 -10.70
CA VAL A 61 -26.82 2.75 -11.82
C VAL A 61 -27.58 1.48 -11.48
N PRO A 62 -28.87 1.37 -11.87
CA PRO A 62 -29.62 0.14 -11.72
C PRO A 62 -29.12 -0.90 -12.73
N LEU A 63 -29.05 -2.16 -12.29
CA LEU A 63 -28.68 -3.31 -13.08
C LEU A 63 -29.85 -4.28 -13.22
N LYS A 64 -29.71 -5.30 -14.08
CA LYS A 64 -30.73 -6.35 -14.22
C LYS A 64 -30.89 -7.13 -12.91
N GLY A 65 -32.11 -7.60 -12.63
CA GLY A 65 -32.41 -8.40 -11.44
C GLY A 65 -32.58 -7.60 -10.14
N GLY A 66 -32.73 -6.26 -10.23
CA GLY A 66 -32.93 -5.41 -9.05
C GLY A 66 -31.63 -5.07 -8.32
N GLU A 67 -30.51 -5.35 -8.93
CA GLU A 67 -29.18 -5.00 -8.42
C GLU A 67 -28.79 -3.57 -8.81
N TYR A 68 -27.70 -3.08 -8.18
CA TYR A 68 -27.13 -1.77 -8.44
C TYR A 68 -25.64 -1.92 -8.75
N GLY A 69 -25.11 -0.97 -9.54
CA GLY A 69 -23.69 -0.88 -9.83
C GLY A 69 -23.15 0.51 -9.61
N ALA A 70 -21.88 0.62 -9.24
CA ALA A 70 -21.13 1.86 -9.31
C ALA A 70 -20.54 1.97 -10.73
N TYR A 71 -21.07 2.89 -11.52
CA TYR A 71 -20.53 3.24 -12.82
C TYR A 71 -19.42 4.26 -12.60
N ILE A 72 -18.18 3.83 -12.81
CA ILE A 72 -16.97 4.62 -12.52
C ILE A 72 -16.46 5.33 -13.77
N TYR A 73 -15.87 6.50 -13.56
CA TYR A 73 -15.21 7.33 -14.55
C TYR A 73 -13.74 7.43 -14.18
N GLN A 74 -12.90 6.93 -15.06
CA GLN A 74 -11.45 6.87 -14.89
C GLN A 74 -10.76 7.65 -16.01
N GLU A 75 -9.57 8.17 -15.68
CA GLU A 75 -8.74 8.93 -16.60
C GLU A 75 -7.29 8.56 -16.40
N THR A 76 -6.61 8.22 -17.51
CA THR A 76 -5.16 7.96 -17.46
C THR A 76 -4.38 9.26 -17.41
N PHE A 77 -3.18 9.22 -16.85
CA PHE A 77 -2.25 10.35 -16.90
C PHE A 77 -1.95 10.72 -18.36
N GLU A 78 -1.81 12.02 -18.61
CA GLU A 78 -1.57 12.56 -19.96
C GLU A 78 -0.39 13.54 -20.01
N ASN A 79 -0.08 14.18 -18.90
CA ASN A 79 1.02 15.12 -18.83
C ASN A 79 2.24 14.39 -18.28
N PHE A 80 3.31 14.36 -19.09
CA PHE A 80 4.55 13.70 -18.73
C PHE A 80 5.68 14.71 -18.84
N ASN A 81 6.39 14.92 -17.74
CA ASN A 81 7.64 15.69 -17.70
C ASN A 81 8.77 14.76 -17.31
N VAL A 82 9.96 15.02 -17.80
CA VAL A 82 11.17 14.27 -17.45
C VAL A 82 12.17 15.26 -16.85
N PHE A 83 12.74 14.90 -15.71
CA PHE A 83 13.75 15.72 -15.05
C PHE A 83 14.76 14.85 -14.31
N ASP A 84 15.95 15.39 -14.07
CA ASP A 84 16.99 14.69 -13.34
C ASP A 84 16.99 15.10 -11.86
N SER A 85 16.95 14.08 -10.99
CA SER A 85 17.08 14.22 -9.55
C SER A 85 18.47 13.80 -9.09
N LYS A 86 19.08 14.58 -8.21
CA LYS A 86 20.38 14.21 -7.61
C LYS A 86 20.30 12.96 -6.73
N ALA A 87 19.13 12.69 -6.16
CA ALA A 87 18.93 11.58 -5.25
C ALA A 87 18.53 10.29 -5.97
N PHE A 88 17.74 10.41 -7.06
CA PHE A 88 17.07 9.26 -7.69
C PHE A 88 17.37 9.10 -9.18
N GLY A 89 18.22 9.94 -9.77
CA GLY A 89 18.50 9.91 -11.21
C GLY A 89 17.37 10.53 -12.04
N THR A 90 17.17 10.02 -13.25
CA THR A 90 16.11 10.49 -14.16
C THR A 90 14.74 10.06 -13.66
N LEU A 91 13.82 11.01 -13.50
CA LEU A 91 12.47 10.80 -13.02
C LEU A 91 11.43 11.24 -14.04
N TYR A 92 10.27 10.59 -14.00
CA TYR A 92 9.13 10.82 -14.87
C TYR A 92 7.94 11.30 -14.02
N GLU A 93 7.51 12.53 -14.25
CA GLU A 93 6.31 13.10 -13.62
C GLU A 93 5.10 12.84 -14.51
N ALA A 94 4.04 12.32 -13.91
CA ALA A 94 2.76 12.10 -14.58
C ALA A 94 1.61 12.77 -13.81
N SER A 95 0.67 13.39 -14.51
CA SER A 95 -0.47 14.07 -13.90
C SER A 95 -1.74 14.00 -14.76
N ILE A 96 -2.87 14.37 -14.14
CA ILE A 96 -4.16 14.58 -14.81
C ILE A 96 -4.58 16.02 -14.61
N SER A 97 -4.93 16.70 -15.70
CA SER A 97 -5.35 18.12 -15.65
C SER A 97 -6.77 18.31 -15.07
N THR A 98 -7.61 17.27 -15.12
CA THR A 98 -9.03 17.37 -14.72
C THR A 98 -9.28 17.11 -13.24
N ASP A 99 -8.36 16.47 -12.53
CA ASP A 99 -8.49 16.15 -11.12
C ASP A 99 -7.15 16.18 -10.39
N SER A 100 -6.95 17.17 -9.52
CA SER A 100 -5.74 17.36 -8.72
C SER A 100 -5.79 16.67 -7.34
N ARG A 101 -6.89 15.94 -7.02
CA ARG A 101 -6.99 15.27 -5.73
C ARG A 101 -5.95 14.15 -5.61
N PRO A 102 -5.32 13.97 -4.44
CA PRO A 102 -4.43 12.83 -4.17
C PRO A 102 -5.21 11.52 -4.08
N PHE A 103 -4.50 10.39 -4.01
CA PHE A 103 -5.12 9.07 -3.97
C PHE A 103 -5.72 8.73 -2.60
N ALA A 104 -6.90 8.10 -2.59
CA ALA A 104 -7.59 7.70 -1.37
C ALA A 104 -6.84 6.60 -0.58
N ASP A 105 -6.15 5.70 -1.28
CA ASP A 105 -5.35 4.63 -0.69
C ASP A 105 -4.09 5.14 0.03
N THR A 106 -3.82 6.43 -0.08
CA THR A 106 -2.69 7.08 0.58
C THR A 106 -3.12 8.09 1.65
N GLU A 107 -4.41 8.05 2.08
CA GLU A 107 -4.89 8.94 3.13
C GLU A 107 -4.12 8.71 4.44
N PRO A 108 -3.47 9.74 5.00
CA PRO A 108 -2.66 9.58 6.19
C PRO A 108 -3.54 9.55 7.44
N GLU A 109 -3.92 8.36 7.87
CA GLU A 109 -4.58 8.16 9.16
C GLU A 109 -3.54 7.91 10.25
N SER A 110 -3.77 8.42 11.45
CA SER A 110 -2.94 8.10 12.61
C SER A 110 -3.30 6.71 13.12
N ILE A 111 -2.31 5.82 13.16
CA ILE A 111 -2.48 4.46 13.65
C ILE A 111 -1.93 4.38 15.06
N GLU A 112 -2.75 3.95 16.01
CA GLU A 112 -2.38 3.81 17.43
C GLU A 112 -1.78 2.43 17.74
N LYS A 113 -2.08 1.43 16.91
CA LYS A 113 -1.57 0.06 17.05
C LYS A 113 -1.07 -0.48 15.73
N LEU A 114 -0.08 -1.37 15.80
CA LEU A 114 0.35 -2.15 14.65
C LEU A 114 -0.86 -2.92 14.10
N THR A 115 -1.21 -2.66 12.84
CA THR A 115 -2.34 -3.30 12.17
C THR A 115 -1.85 -4.14 11.01
N VAL A 116 -2.40 -5.34 10.85
CA VAL A 116 -2.11 -6.23 9.73
C VAL A 116 -3.40 -6.45 8.95
N GLN A 117 -3.37 -6.10 7.67
CA GLN A 117 -4.51 -6.30 6.79
C GLN A 117 -4.21 -7.45 5.83
N LEU A 118 -5.13 -8.38 5.73
CA LEU A 118 -5.01 -9.58 4.91
C LEU A 118 -6.08 -9.61 3.84
N ASP A 119 -5.72 -10.12 2.68
CA ASP A 119 -6.63 -10.34 1.55
C ASP A 119 -7.37 -11.68 1.70
N PRO A 120 -8.68 -11.70 2.02
CA PRO A 120 -9.43 -12.93 2.25
C PRO A 120 -9.45 -13.86 1.05
N VAL A 121 -9.26 -13.36 -0.15
CA VAL A 121 -9.25 -14.16 -1.39
C VAL A 121 -8.10 -15.16 -1.40
N ASN A 122 -6.93 -14.74 -0.93
CA ASN A 122 -5.73 -15.58 -0.92
C ASN A 122 -5.57 -16.38 0.39
N PHE A 123 -6.15 -15.90 1.50
CA PHE A 123 -6.06 -16.57 2.79
C PHE A 123 -7.22 -17.54 3.07
N GLY A 124 -8.34 -17.41 2.34
CA GLY A 124 -9.58 -18.16 2.55
C GLY A 124 -10.37 -17.67 3.76
N TYR A 125 -11.66 -17.46 3.58
CA TYR A 125 -12.53 -16.96 4.65
C TYR A 125 -12.57 -17.87 5.88
N GLU A 126 -12.48 -19.19 5.69
CA GLU A 126 -12.51 -20.18 6.78
C GLU A 126 -11.25 -20.12 7.67
N ALA A 127 -10.12 -19.74 7.09
CA ALA A 127 -8.85 -19.63 7.81
C ALA A 127 -8.69 -18.27 8.50
N PHE A 128 -9.47 -17.27 8.09
CA PHE A 128 -9.29 -15.90 8.52
C PHE A 128 -9.57 -15.69 10.00
N ASP A 129 -10.70 -16.19 10.51
CA ASP A 129 -11.06 -16.04 11.92
C ASP A 129 -10.06 -16.74 12.88
N PRO A 130 -9.62 -17.99 12.62
CA PRO A 130 -8.56 -18.62 13.41
C PRO A 130 -7.23 -17.83 13.40
N ILE A 131 -6.83 -17.28 12.25
CA ILE A 131 -5.61 -16.46 12.14
C ILE A 131 -5.76 -15.20 13.00
N LYS A 132 -6.86 -14.49 12.84
CA LYS A 132 -7.18 -13.26 13.56
C LYS A 132 -7.12 -13.46 15.06
N GLU A 133 -7.81 -14.48 15.57
CA GLU A 133 -7.83 -14.77 17.00
C GLU A 133 -6.45 -15.17 17.54
N GLN A 134 -5.70 -15.98 16.81
CA GLN A 134 -4.37 -16.42 17.25
C GLN A 134 -3.35 -15.27 17.25
N ILE A 135 -3.33 -14.42 16.23
CA ILE A 135 -2.39 -13.31 16.15
C ILE A 135 -2.77 -12.25 17.18
N LYS A 136 -4.04 -11.88 17.28
CA LYS A 136 -4.52 -10.88 18.23
C LYS A 136 -4.21 -11.26 19.68
N LYS A 137 -4.43 -12.52 20.05
CA LYS A 137 -4.19 -13.02 21.40
C LYS A 137 -2.71 -13.01 21.78
N ASP A 138 -1.84 -13.44 20.84
CA ASP A 138 -0.43 -13.68 21.17
C ASP A 138 0.44 -12.42 21.00
N LEU A 139 0.05 -11.47 20.15
CA LEU A 139 0.94 -10.41 19.68
C LEU A 139 0.44 -8.97 19.91
N ASP A 140 -0.76 -8.79 20.47
CA ASP A 140 -1.38 -7.46 20.63
C ASP A 140 -1.31 -6.62 19.34
N VAL A 141 -1.87 -7.19 18.27
CA VAL A 141 -1.92 -6.61 16.92
C VAL A 141 -3.36 -6.60 16.46
N GLU A 142 -3.76 -5.57 15.76
CA GLU A 142 -5.05 -5.54 15.08
C GLU A 142 -4.96 -6.28 13.75
N ILE A 143 -5.96 -7.12 13.46
CA ILE A 143 -6.07 -7.81 12.18
C ILE A 143 -7.34 -7.34 11.50
N ASP A 144 -7.18 -6.87 10.28
CA ASP A 144 -8.28 -6.42 9.45
C ASP A 144 -8.23 -7.09 8.06
N THR A 145 -9.23 -6.83 7.26
CA THR A 145 -9.32 -7.30 5.87
C THR A 145 -9.35 -6.14 4.91
N PHE A 146 -8.71 -6.31 3.78
CA PHE A 146 -8.95 -5.43 2.65
C PHE A 146 -9.40 -6.25 1.43
N MET A 147 -10.25 -5.66 0.61
CA MET A 147 -10.80 -6.35 -0.56
C MET A 147 -10.16 -5.83 -1.84
N ARG A 148 -9.60 -6.76 -2.62
CA ARG A 148 -9.14 -6.49 -3.99
C ARG A 148 -10.04 -7.23 -4.98
N LYS A 149 -10.52 -6.53 -6.00
CA LYS A 149 -11.40 -7.09 -7.02
C LYS A 149 -10.66 -7.51 -8.29
N SER A 150 -9.46 -8.03 -8.16
CA SER A 150 -8.73 -8.62 -9.28
C SER A 150 -9.20 -10.05 -9.58
N LEU A 151 -8.90 -10.53 -10.79
CA LEU A 151 -9.29 -11.89 -11.22
C LEU A 151 -8.62 -12.97 -10.39
N ILE A 152 -7.31 -12.85 -10.15
CA ILE A 152 -6.48 -13.71 -9.29
C ILE A 152 -5.35 -12.82 -8.78
N PRO A 153 -5.57 -12.00 -7.75
CA PRO A 153 -4.51 -11.15 -7.23
C PRO A 153 -3.42 -12.00 -6.60
N ASP A 154 -2.17 -11.60 -6.75
CA ASP A 154 -1.10 -12.18 -5.93
C ASP A 154 -1.38 -11.89 -4.45
N PRO A 155 -1.01 -12.80 -3.54
CA PRO A 155 -1.19 -12.58 -2.11
C PRO A 155 -0.53 -11.28 -1.66
N GLU A 156 -1.25 -10.49 -0.89
CA GLU A 156 -0.73 -9.26 -0.32
C GLU A 156 -1.00 -9.21 1.18
N VAL A 157 -0.01 -8.73 1.91
CA VAL A 157 -0.08 -8.48 3.36
C VAL A 157 0.28 -7.02 3.57
N VAL A 158 -0.67 -6.22 4.07
CA VAL A 158 -0.40 -4.83 4.43
C VAL A 158 -0.14 -4.74 5.93
N ILE A 159 0.93 -4.07 6.31
CA ILE A 159 1.31 -3.83 7.71
C ILE A 159 1.38 -2.33 7.92
N ASP A 160 0.45 -1.81 8.69
CA ASP A 160 0.41 -0.40 9.05
C ASP A 160 1.14 -0.20 10.38
N PHE A 161 2.21 0.55 10.33
CA PHE A 161 3.11 0.81 11.44
C PHE A 161 2.70 2.07 12.21
N ILE A 162 2.90 2.03 13.53
CA ILE A 162 2.85 3.22 14.36
C ILE A 162 3.97 4.18 13.94
N LYS A 163 3.74 5.46 14.08
CA LYS A 163 4.74 6.49 13.77
C LYS A 163 6.11 6.18 14.42
N ASP A 164 7.17 6.46 13.68
CA ASP A 164 8.58 6.26 14.06
C ASP A 164 9.03 4.78 14.15
N SER A 165 8.19 3.82 13.77
CA SER A 165 8.53 2.39 13.80
C SER A 165 9.71 2.05 12.89
N PHE A 166 9.80 2.63 11.70
CA PHE A 166 10.93 2.38 10.81
C PHE A 166 12.24 2.97 11.33
N ILE A 167 12.19 4.08 12.07
CA ILE A 167 13.38 4.63 12.76
C ILE A 167 13.83 3.66 13.86
N LEU A 168 12.88 3.10 14.62
CA LEU A 168 13.18 2.11 15.65
C LEU A 168 13.84 0.86 15.04
N LEU A 169 13.32 0.36 13.94
CA LEU A 169 13.90 -0.78 13.21
C LEU A 169 15.31 -0.47 12.69
N ALA A 170 15.52 0.73 12.14
CA ALA A 170 16.83 1.18 11.66
C ALA A 170 17.85 1.33 12.79
N ALA A 171 17.42 1.66 14.00
CA ALA A 171 18.29 1.91 15.16
C ALA A 171 18.76 0.63 15.89
N THR A 172 18.27 -0.56 15.57
CA THR A 172 18.49 -1.79 16.34
C THR A 172 19.95 -2.21 16.50
N GLN A 173 20.89 -1.71 15.70
CA GLN A 173 22.31 -2.10 15.76
C GLN A 173 23.27 -0.99 16.25
N THR A 174 22.75 0.16 16.67
CA THR A 174 23.62 1.29 17.10
C THR A 174 23.98 1.14 18.58
N VAL A 175 25.24 0.80 18.86
CA VAL A 175 25.75 0.56 20.20
C VAL A 175 26.19 1.87 20.87
N ASN A 176 25.24 2.69 21.33
CA ASN A 176 25.52 3.82 22.22
C ASN A 176 24.48 3.85 23.37
N LYS A 177 24.94 4.08 24.59
CA LYS A 177 24.10 4.00 25.82
C LYS A 177 22.81 4.83 25.82
N THR A 178 22.74 5.89 25.06
CA THR A 178 21.50 6.68 24.87
C THR A 178 20.51 5.99 23.91
N VAL A 179 20.97 5.00 23.18
CA VAL A 179 20.25 4.27 22.10
C VAL A 179 19.81 2.87 22.58
N GLU A 180 20.22 2.44 23.82
CA GLU A 180 19.89 1.10 24.31
C GLU A 180 18.37 0.86 24.35
N LYS A 181 17.58 1.83 24.77
CA LYS A 181 16.13 1.72 24.79
C LYS A 181 15.54 1.64 23.35
N LEU A 182 15.98 2.51 22.46
CA LEU A 182 15.55 2.50 21.05
C LEU A 182 15.93 1.19 20.36
N SER A 183 17.13 0.66 20.63
CA SER A 183 17.60 -0.62 20.12
C SER A 183 16.77 -1.79 20.66
N SER A 184 16.40 -1.77 21.94
CA SER A 184 15.52 -2.78 22.55
C SER A 184 14.12 -2.74 21.96
N ASP A 185 13.53 -1.56 21.83
CA ASP A 185 12.17 -1.39 21.29
C ASP A 185 12.11 -1.79 19.81
N GLY A 186 13.15 -1.45 19.04
CA GLY A 186 13.29 -1.88 17.64
C GLY A 186 13.45 -3.39 17.49
N SER A 187 14.25 -4.02 18.36
CA SER A 187 14.40 -5.49 18.37
C SER A 187 13.08 -6.19 18.69
N ASN A 188 12.35 -5.70 19.69
CA ASN A 188 11.05 -6.24 20.05
C ASN A 188 10.03 -6.09 18.89
N LEU A 189 10.04 -4.95 18.19
CA LEU A 189 9.19 -4.72 17.04
C LEU A 189 9.55 -5.66 15.89
N TYR A 190 10.83 -5.83 15.60
CA TYR A 190 11.32 -6.75 14.57
C TYR A 190 10.89 -8.20 14.84
N ASP A 191 11.07 -8.68 16.08
CA ASP A 191 10.66 -10.01 16.47
C ASP A 191 9.15 -10.22 16.40
N LYS A 192 8.37 -9.19 16.74
CA LYS A 192 6.92 -9.17 16.59
C LYS A 192 6.49 -9.33 15.14
N ILE A 193 7.08 -8.54 14.23
CA ILE A 193 6.82 -8.64 12.79
C ILE A 193 7.16 -10.04 12.28
N LYS A 194 8.33 -10.56 12.66
CA LYS A 194 8.77 -11.91 12.27
C LYS A 194 7.76 -12.98 12.68
N GLN A 195 7.25 -12.91 13.90
CA GLN A 195 6.25 -13.85 14.39
C GLN A 195 4.92 -13.73 13.63
N ILE A 196 4.47 -12.51 13.30
CA ILE A 196 3.27 -12.27 12.50
C ILE A 196 3.43 -12.95 11.14
N ILE A 197 4.51 -12.68 10.43
CA ILE A 197 4.76 -13.19 9.08
C ILE A 197 4.83 -14.73 9.09
N ILE A 198 5.56 -15.32 10.02
CA ILE A 198 5.64 -16.78 10.14
C ILE A 198 4.26 -17.42 10.35
N LYS A 199 3.38 -16.76 11.11
CA LYS A 199 2.01 -17.25 11.33
C LYS A 199 1.15 -17.08 10.07
N VAL A 200 1.21 -15.92 9.42
CA VAL A 200 0.41 -15.58 8.24
C VAL A 200 0.75 -16.47 7.05
N VAL A 201 2.03 -16.66 6.75
CA VAL A 201 2.50 -17.45 5.58
C VAL A 201 1.98 -18.90 5.60
N LYS A 202 1.76 -19.49 6.77
CA LYS A 202 1.24 -20.86 6.90
C LYS A 202 -0.17 -21.04 6.29
N TYR A 203 -0.93 -19.97 6.16
CA TYR A 203 -2.31 -20.02 5.71
C TYR A 203 -2.51 -19.63 4.24
N ILE A 204 -1.46 -19.17 3.56
CA ILE A 204 -1.53 -18.77 2.16
C ILE A 204 -1.66 -20.00 1.25
N LYS A 205 -2.56 -19.93 0.28
CA LYS A 205 -2.79 -20.99 -0.70
C LYS A 205 -2.75 -20.42 -2.13
N PRO A 206 -1.97 -21.02 -3.04
CA PRO A 206 -0.94 -22.05 -2.80
C PRO A 206 0.29 -21.46 -2.09
N SER A 207 0.96 -22.28 -1.30
CA SER A 207 2.03 -21.86 -0.37
C SER A 207 3.35 -21.40 -1.01
N ASN A 208 3.50 -21.53 -2.33
CA ASN A 208 4.73 -21.21 -3.06
C ASN A 208 4.61 -19.96 -3.95
N ARG A 209 3.52 -19.20 -3.84
CA ARG A 209 3.39 -17.94 -4.58
C ARG A 209 4.17 -16.83 -3.89
N PRO A 210 4.78 -15.90 -4.65
CA PRO A 210 5.30 -14.68 -4.06
C PRO A 210 4.19 -13.91 -3.33
N ILE A 211 4.55 -13.33 -2.21
CA ILE A 211 3.69 -12.45 -1.42
C ILE A 211 4.24 -11.04 -1.54
N THR A 212 3.38 -10.07 -1.78
CA THR A 212 3.71 -8.66 -1.68
C THR A 212 3.44 -8.19 -0.25
N TYR A 213 4.51 -7.87 0.48
CA TYR A 213 4.41 -7.24 1.80
C TYR A 213 4.48 -5.73 1.63
N VAL A 214 3.42 -5.04 2.02
CA VAL A 214 3.29 -3.59 1.94
C VAL A 214 3.35 -3.04 3.35
N MET A 215 4.41 -2.35 3.69
CA MET A 215 4.65 -1.79 5.02
C MET A 215 4.49 -0.27 4.97
N LYS A 216 3.57 0.27 5.77
CA LYS A 216 3.20 1.70 5.74
C LYS A 216 3.46 2.36 7.08
N GLU A 217 3.99 3.58 7.03
CA GLU A 217 4.15 4.44 8.21
C GLU A 217 3.77 5.88 7.86
N ASN A 218 2.94 6.51 8.71
CA ASN A 218 2.58 7.91 8.56
C ASN A 218 3.59 8.82 9.29
N ARG A 219 4.30 9.65 8.53
CA ARG A 219 5.30 10.64 8.99
C ARG A 219 4.92 12.08 8.64
N GLY A 220 3.63 12.37 8.45
CA GLY A 220 3.15 13.58 7.81
C GLY A 220 3.06 13.43 6.29
N TYR A 221 3.62 12.36 5.78
CA TYR A 221 3.42 11.73 4.48
C TYR A 221 3.46 10.22 4.69
N ILE A 222 2.93 9.44 3.77
CA ILE A 222 2.99 7.97 3.84
C ILE A 222 4.36 7.50 3.32
N LEU A 223 5.16 6.89 4.18
CA LEU A 223 6.30 6.09 3.76
C LEU A 223 5.84 4.66 3.57
N GLU A 224 6.04 4.13 2.37
CA GLU A 224 5.63 2.78 2.00
C GLU A 224 6.83 1.97 1.50
N LEU A 225 7.07 0.82 2.14
CA LEU A 225 8.15 -0.09 1.82
C LEU A 225 7.55 -1.41 1.32
N LEU A 226 7.92 -1.84 0.10
CA LEU A 226 7.44 -3.08 -0.51
C LEU A 226 8.52 -4.13 -0.62
N VAL A 227 8.16 -5.36 -0.23
CA VAL A 227 8.97 -6.57 -0.52
C VAL A 227 8.08 -7.59 -1.19
N ARG A 228 8.46 -8.07 -2.38
CA ARG A 228 7.76 -9.13 -3.10
C ARG A 228 8.63 -10.37 -3.14
N THR A 229 8.27 -11.39 -2.39
CA THR A 229 9.07 -12.61 -2.27
C THR A 229 8.23 -13.83 -1.89
N ALA A 230 8.68 -15.01 -2.30
CA ALA A 230 8.17 -16.29 -1.81
C ALA A 230 8.91 -16.78 -0.55
N ASP A 231 10.09 -16.19 -0.25
CA ASP A 231 10.90 -16.52 0.92
C ASP A 231 10.78 -15.44 2.01
N PRO A 232 10.15 -15.71 3.15
CA PRO A 232 10.06 -14.77 4.26
C PRO A 232 11.41 -14.25 4.77
N ASN A 233 12.52 -14.98 4.56
CA ASN A 233 13.83 -14.53 4.99
C ASN A 233 14.30 -13.29 4.21
N VAL A 234 13.89 -13.14 2.96
CA VAL A 234 14.16 -11.92 2.17
C VAL A 234 13.50 -10.71 2.81
N LEU A 235 12.25 -10.84 3.27
CA LEU A 235 11.57 -9.76 4.01
C LEU A 235 12.33 -9.44 5.32
N PHE A 236 12.76 -10.46 6.06
CA PHE A 236 13.50 -10.24 7.30
C PHE A 236 14.86 -9.57 7.06
N GLN A 237 15.53 -9.91 5.97
CA GLN A 237 16.75 -9.24 5.53
C GLN A 237 16.48 -7.77 5.15
N ALA A 238 15.45 -7.51 4.37
CA ALA A 238 15.05 -6.16 3.96
C ALA A 238 14.75 -5.25 5.17
N LEU A 239 14.18 -5.81 6.24
CA LEU A 239 13.89 -5.11 7.50
C LEU A 239 15.08 -5.02 8.47
N SER A 240 16.26 -5.52 8.10
CA SER A 240 17.44 -5.35 8.95
C SER A 240 17.83 -3.87 9.08
N SER A 241 18.39 -3.50 10.21
CA SER A 241 18.81 -2.11 10.49
C SER A 241 19.80 -1.58 9.46
N GLU A 242 20.69 -2.44 8.94
CA GLU A 242 21.62 -2.07 7.87
C GLU A 242 20.86 -1.63 6.61
N LYS A 243 19.85 -2.39 6.19
CA LYS A 243 19.06 -2.09 4.99
C LYS A 243 18.12 -0.92 5.17
N LEU A 244 17.62 -0.69 6.40
CA LEU A 244 16.75 0.42 6.73
C LEU A 244 17.50 1.72 7.05
N SER A 245 18.82 1.74 7.06
CA SER A 245 19.61 2.94 7.41
C SER A 245 19.32 4.16 6.53
N PHE A 246 18.93 3.96 5.26
CA PHE A 246 18.57 5.03 4.33
C PHE A 246 17.36 5.87 4.79
N ILE A 247 16.52 5.31 5.67
CA ILE A 247 15.33 6.00 6.20
C ILE A 247 15.69 7.28 6.95
N ASN A 248 16.87 7.33 7.57
CA ASN A 248 17.34 8.51 8.26
C ASN A 248 17.61 9.71 7.32
N ASP A 249 17.84 9.44 6.03
CA ASP A 249 18.12 10.45 5.02
C ASP A 249 16.91 10.74 4.10
N ILE A 250 15.81 9.98 4.24
CA ILE A 250 14.61 10.13 3.40
C ILE A 250 14.04 11.55 3.43
N ASP A 251 14.03 12.19 4.61
CA ASP A 251 13.50 13.54 4.74
C ASP A 251 14.29 14.59 3.92
N ARG A 252 15.55 14.29 3.61
CA ARG A 252 16.38 15.11 2.70
C ARG A 252 16.08 14.84 1.22
N THR A 253 15.49 13.69 0.93
CA THR A 253 15.21 13.25 -0.45
C THR A 253 13.79 13.62 -0.91
N LYS A 254 12.87 13.87 0.03
CA LYS A 254 11.50 14.31 -0.32
C LYS A 254 11.45 15.72 -0.92
N ASP A 255 12.48 16.56 -0.68
CA ASP A 255 12.56 17.92 -1.18
C ASP A 255 13.01 17.98 -2.67
N VAL A 256 12.93 16.84 -3.37
CA VAL A 256 13.25 16.74 -4.81
C VAL A 256 12.28 17.51 -5.69
N ILE A 257 11.10 17.87 -5.14
CA ILE A 257 10.02 18.53 -5.86
C ILE A 257 9.57 19.76 -5.07
N ASP A 258 9.22 20.83 -5.78
CA ASP A 258 8.64 22.07 -5.19
C ASP A 258 7.21 21.87 -4.62
N GLU A 259 6.73 20.63 -4.54
CA GLU A 259 5.41 20.29 -4.04
C GLU A 259 5.47 19.33 -2.84
N PRO A 260 4.56 19.46 -1.86
CA PRO A 260 4.52 18.56 -0.71
C PRO A 260 4.32 17.11 -1.13
N THR A 261 5.20 16.24 -0.67
CA THR A 261 5.05 14.78 -0.83
C THR A 261 3.86 14.29 -0.03
N TYR A 262 3.01 13.48 -0.66
CA TYR A 262 1.89 12.81 -0.02
C TYR A 262 2.20 11.36 0.34
N LYS A 263 2.79 10.60 -0.60
CA LYS A 263 3.30 9.25 -0.40
C LYS A 263 4.64 9.09 -1.10
N ILE A 264 5.54 8.34 -0.50
CA ILE A 264 6.78 7.88 -1.13
C ILE A 264 6.90 6.37 -0.96
N GLN A 265 7.21 5.67 -2.03
CA GLN A 265 7.31 4.21 -2.06
C GLN A 265 8.70 3.78 -2.47
N PHE A 266 9.24 2.80 -1.72
CA PHE A 266 10.45 2.08 -2.06
C PHE A 266 10.14 0.60 -2.22
N MET A 267 10.84 -0.05 -3.15
CA MET A 267 10.75 -1.49 -3.37
C MET A 267 12.10 -2.15 -3.09
N TYR A 268 12.08 -3.27 -2.40
CA TYR A 268 13.30 -4.02 -2.14
C TYR A 268 13.69 -4.83 -3.37
N ASN A 269 14.89 -4.56 -3.88
CA ASN A 269 15.50 -5.33 -4.95
C ASN A 269 16.29 -6.48 -4.33
N GLU A 270 15.79 -7.71 -4.49
CA GLU A 270 16.40 -8.91 -3.92
C GLU A 270 17.80 -9.18 -4.52
N ASP A 271 17.96 -9.01 -5.84
CA ASP A 271 19.22 -9.26 -6.55
C ASP A 271 20.34 -8.31 -6.09
N LYS A 272 20.00 -7.05 -5.87
CA LYS A 272 20.92 -6.00 -5.39
C LYS A 272 20.99 -5.93 -3.87
N SER A 273 20.09 -6.62 -3.17
CA SER A 273 19.95 -6.58 -1.71
C SER A 273 19.84 -5.14 -1.15
N CYS A 274 19.09 -4.27 -1.80
CA CYS A 274 18.89 -2.87 -1.39
C CYS A 274 17.49 -2.36 -1.70
N TRP A 275 17.11 -1.28 -1.01
CA TRP A 275 15.89 -0.54 -1.29
C TRP A 275 16.11 0.40 -2.47
N GLU A 276 15.22 0.37 -3.43
CA GLU A 276 15.20 1.25 -4.59
C GLU A 276 13.94 2.12 -4.55
N PHE A 277 14.09 3.38 -4.94
CA PHE A 277 12.97 4.29 -5.10
C PHE A 277 12.06 3.76 -6.22
N ASN A 278 10.76 3.66 -5.95
CA ASN A 278 9.78 3.25 -6.94
C ASN A 278 9.03 4.45 -7.48
N TYR A 279 8.19 5.09 -6.64
CA TYR A 279 7.51 6.33 -7.01
C TYR A 279 7.15 7.15 -5.77
N LEU A 280 6.77 8.39 -6.02
CA LEU A 280 6.10 9.21 -5.03
C LEU A 280 4.82 9.82 -5.63
N SER A 281 3.88 10.19 -4.77
CA SER A 281 2.74 11.03 -5.13
C SER A 281 2.76 12.32 -4.34
N THR A 282 2.25 13.39 -4.96
CA THR A 282 2.18 14.72 -4.35
C THR A 282 0.80 15.01 -3.79
N SER A 283 0.69 16.03 -2.94
CA SER A 283 -0.60 16.52 -2.43
C SER A 283 -1.50 17.13 -3.52
N THR A 284 -0.95 17.40 -4.70
CA THR A 284 -1.69 17.88 -5.89
C THR A 284 -2.07 16.75 -6.84
N GLY A 285 -1.79 15.50 -6.47
CA GLY A 285 -2.21 14.31 -7.23
C GLY A 285 -1.34 13.98 -8.44
N LYS A 286 -0.11 14.49 -8.50
CA LYS A 286 0.90 14.02 -9.44
C LYS A 286 1.57 12.75 -8.95
N VAL A 287 2.10 11.98 -9.87
CA VAL A 287 2.93 10.80 -9.57
C VAL A 287 4.27 10.94 -10.25
N ILE A 288 5.32 10.60 -9.56
CA ILE A 288 6.70 10.71 -10.03
C ILE A 288 7.39 9.38 -9.78
N GLY A 289 7.82 8.73 -10.82
CA GLY A 289 8.46 7.41 -10.79
C GLY A 289 9.84 7.38 -11.40
N SER A 290 10.61 6.33 -11.08
CA SER A 290 11.95 6.09 -11.62
C SER A 290 11.90 5.48 -13.03
N GLU A 291 10.76 4.92 -13.45
CA GLU A 291 10.58 4.30 -14.75
C GLU A 291 9.30 4.80 -15.41
N THR A 292 9.29 4.82 -16.73
CA THR A 292 8.05 4.96 -17.50
C THR A 292 7.22 3.70 -17.31
N VAL A 293 5.93 3.86 -17.03
CA VAL A 293 4.99 2.75 -17.14
C VAL A 293 4.96 2.32 -18.61
N SER A 294 5.74 1.29 -18.92
CA SER A 294 5.84 0.70 -20.26
C SER A 294 4.73 -0.33 -20.49
#